data_d7ae416834258a2f30f0629513761b02
#
_entry.id   d7ae416834258a2f30f0629513761b02
#
_cell.length_a   1.000
_cell.length_b   1.000
_cell.length_c   1.000
_cell.angle_alpha   90.00
_cell.angle_beta   90.00
_cell.angle_gamma   90.00
#
_symmetry.space_group_name_H-M   'P 1'
#
loop_
_entity.id
_entity.type
_entity.pdbx_description
1 polymer ?
#
loop_
_entity_poly.entity_id
_entity_poly.type
_entity_poly.pdbx_seq_one_letter_code
_entity_poly.pdbx_strand_id
1 'polypeptide(L)'
;MEWLVITALVLALCFGSVLLFGAPYLPTLGPQVGVALKMADLQKGQTLLELGCGDGKVLVAAAKQGLNVVGYELNPLLIMICWVRTIRYRKQVKIIWGNFWRKQWPPADAVFTFLLPKYMEKLNKKVMQSTYRPVKVVSFAFEIPGRTPAAQQDGVFLYKYQ
;
A
#
# COMPACT_ATOMS: atom_id res chain seq x y z
N MET A 1 19.55 -7.75 30.97
CA MET A 1 18.95 -6.42 30.89
C MET A 1 19.36 -5.66 29.61
N GLU A 2 20.61 -5.68 29.23
CA GLU A 2 21.12 -4.94 28.04
C GLU A 2 20.41 -5.28 26.74
N TRP A 3 20.18 -6.58 26.48
CA TRP A 3 19.48 -7.02 25.27
C TRP A 3 18.02 -6.51 25.17
N LEU A 4 17.34 -6.39 26.29
CA LEU A 4 15.98 -5.82 26.33
C LEU A 4 15.99 -4.33 26.01
N VAL A 5 16.98 -3.60 26.51
CA VAL A 5 17.15 -2.17 26.23
C VAL A 5 17.51 -1.96 24.76
N ILE A 6 18.44 -2.74 24.22
CA ILE A 6 18.82 -2.68 22.80
C ILE A 6 17.61 -2.99 21.91
N THR A 7 16.86 -4.04 22.23
CA THR A 7 15.65 -4.39 21.47
C THR A 7 14.61 -3.28 21.50
N ALA A 8 14.36 -2.69 22.68
CA ALA A 8 13.44 -1.56 22.83
C ALA A 8 13.88 -0.33 22.03
N LEU A 9 15.18 -0.01 22.05
CA LEU A 9 15.74 1.08 21.27
C LEU A 9 15.60 0.83 19.75
N VAL A 10 15.89 -0.37 19.28
CA VAL A 10 15.73 -0.73 17.87
C VAL A 10 14.27 -0.60 17.44
N LEU A 11 13.33 -1.10 18.25
CA LEU A 11 11.90 -0.95 17.97
C LEU A 11 11.49 0.54 17.96
N ALA A 12 11.93 1.31 18.95
CA ALA A 12 11.66 2.75 19.02
C ALA A 12 12.20 3.50 17.80
N LEU A 13 13.41 3.16 17.32
CA LEU A 13 13.99 3.74 16.12
C LEU A 13 13.23 3.32 14.86
N CYS A 14 12.86 2.04 14.72
CA CYS A 14 12.12 1.54 13.57
C CYS A 14 10.73 2.17 13.44
N PHE A 15 10.00 2.30 14.53
CA PHE A 15 8.66 2.89 14.50
C PHE A 15 8.67 4.41 14.62
N GLY A 16 9.60 4.99 15.41
CA GLY A 16 9.75 6.44 15.55
C GLY A 16 10.17 7.13 14.26
N SER A 17 11.11 6.55 13.52
CA SER A 17 11.51 7.08 12.21
C SER A 17 10.36 7.15 11.21
N VAL A 18 9.44 6.19 11.25
CA VAL A 18 8.27 6.18 10.37
C VAL A 18 7.30 7.31 10.71
N LEU A 19 7.16 7.68 11.99
CA LEU A 19 6.32 8.82 12.40
C LEU A 19 6.87 10.15 11.88
N LEU A 20 8.19 10.28 11.76
CA LEU A 20 8.85 11.49 11.25
C LEU A 20 8.80 11.60 9.72
N PHE A 21 8.83 10.48 9.01
CA PHE A 21 9.01 10.45 7.54
C PHE A 21 7.85 9.81 6.78
N GLY A 22 6.88 9.22 7.45
CA GLY A 22 5.77 8.47 6.84
C GLY A 22 4.46 8.54 7.60
N ALA A 23 3.55 7.64 7.28
CA ALA A 23 2.31 7.42 8.01
C ALA A 23 2.51 6.32 9.07
N PRO A 24 1.83 6.42 10.24
CA PRO A 24 1.85 5.34 11.22
C PRO A 24 1.32 4.03 10.59
N TYR A 25 1.85 2.91 11.06
CA TYR A 25 1.34 1.60 10.64
C TYR A 25 -0.09 1.41 11.12
N LEU A 26 -1.03 1.38 10.19
CA LEU A 26 -2.44 1.06 10.40
C LEU A 26 -2.78 -0.14 9.51
N PRO A 27 -2.94 -1.34 10.09
CA PRO A 27 -3.24 -2.51 9.28
C PRO A 27 -4.65 -2.42 8.68
N THR A 28 -4.78 -2.62 7.38
CA THR A 28 -6.08 -2.74 6.72
C THR A 28 -6.83 -3.94 7.30
N LEU A 29 -8.10 -3.76 7.62
CA LEU A 29 -8.95 -4.83 8.14
C LEU A 29 -9.20 -5.89 7.06
N GLY A 30 -9.26 -7.17 7.46
CA GLY A 30 -9.40 -8.28 6.52
C GLY A 30 -10.59 -8.17 5.57
N PRO A 31 -11.81 -7.87 6.04
CA PRO A 31 -12.97 -7.67 5.17
C PRO A 31 -12.76 -6.58 4.11
N GLN A 32 -12.17 -5.44 4.49
CA GLN A 32 -11.94 -4.30 3.59
C GLN A 32 -10.90 -4.61 2.50
N VAL A 33 -9.93 -5.50 2.78
CA VAL A 33 -9.03 -6.00 1.74
C VAL A 33 -9.81 -6.72 0.63
N GLY A 34 -10.78 -7.57 1.01
CA GLY A 34 -11.64 -8.25 0.06
C GLY A 34 -12.47 -7.29 -0.79
N VAL A 35 -13.09 -6.29 -0.14
CA VAL A 35 -13.86 -5.24 -0.81
C VAL A 35 -12.96 -4.46 -1.78
N ALA A 36 -11.78 -4.04 -1.35
CA ALA A 36 -10.85 -3.26 -2.16
C ALA A 36 -10.42 -4.02 -3.43
N LEU A 37 -10.06 -5.29 -3.30
CA LEU A 37 -9.67 -6.12 -4.45
C LEU A 37 -10.84 -6.37 -5.40
N LYS A 38 -12.05 -6.58 -4.88
CA LYS A 38 -13.27 -6.70 -5.69
C LYS A 38 -13.56 -5.41 -6.46
N MET A 39 -13.44 -4.24 -5.80
CA MET A 39 -13.67 -2.95 -6.44
C MET A 39 -12.58 -2.59 -7.46
N ALA A 40 -11.33 -2.96 -7.20
CA ALA A 40 -10.24 -2.81 -8.16
C ALA A 40 -10.53 -3.59 -9.45
N ASP A 41 -11.25 -4.69 -9.35
CA ASP A 41 -11.68 -5.53 -10.49
C ASP A 41 -10.53 -5.75 -11.49
N LEU A 42 -9.43 -6.29 -10.96
CA LEU A 42 -8.25 -6.62 -11.75
C LEU A 42 -8.31 -8.06 -12.21
N GLN A 43 -7.87 -8.27 -13.45
CA GLN A 43 -7.76 -9.59 -14.05
C GLN A 43 -6.43 -10.24 -13.67
N LYS A 44 -6.40 -11.59 -13.65
CA LYS A 44 -5.17 -12.36 -13.44
C LYS A 44 -4.04 -11.87 -14.34
N GLY A 45 -2.86 -11.65 -13.77
CA GLY A 45 -1.69 -11.12 -14.47
C GLY A 45 -1.57 -9.59 -14.48
N GLN A 46 -2.64 -8.87 -14.17
CA GLN A 46 -2.57 -7.42 -13.98
C GLN A 46 -1.83 -7.05 -12.70
N THR A 47 -1.36 -5.81 -12.62
CA THR A 47 -0.49 -5.33 -11.54
C THR A 47 -1.23 -4.41 -10.59
N LEU A 48 -1.20 -4.76 -9.29
CA LEU A 48 -1.61 -3.90 -8.18
C LEU A 48 -0.37 -3.28 -7.53
N LEU A 49 -0.38 -1.96 -7.37
CA LEU A 49 0.62 -1.23 -6.58
C LEU A 49 0.05 -0.88 -5.21
N GLU A 50 0.71 -1.27 -4.14
CA GLU A 50 0.32 -0.91 -2.77
C GLU A 50 1.29 0.11 -2.17
N LEU A 51 0.75 1.22 -1.69
CA LEU A 51 1.52 2.32 -1.08
C LEU A 51 1.48 2.22 0.44
N GLY A 52 2.56 1.69 1.03
CA GLY A 52 2.64 1.36 2.44
C GLY A 52 2.08 -0.04 2.72
N CYS A 53 2.77 -1.07 2.20
CA CYS A 53 2.23 -2.43 2.26
C CYS A 53 2.30 -3.07 3.66
N GLY A 54 2.96 -2.42 4.61
CA GLY A 54 2.99 -2.86 5.99
C GLY A 54 3.44 -4.30 6.13
N ASP A 55 2.60 -5.12 6.75
CA ASP A 55 2.84 -6.54 6.97
C ASP A 55 2.56 -7.43 5.74
N GLY A 56 2.18 -6.85 4.59
CA GLY A 56 1.95 -7.57 3.34
C GLY A 56 0.61 -8.31 3.22
N LYS A 57 -0.36 -8.02 4.06
CA LYS A 57 -1.68 -8.68 4.04
C LYS A 57 -2.39 -8.51 2.69
N VAL A 58 -2.41 -7.30 2.15
CA VAL A 58 -3.03 -6.99 0.85
C VAL A 58 -2.24 -7.64 -0.28
N LEU A 59 -0.90 -7.62 -0.22
CA LEU A 59 -0.04 -8.28 -1.21
C LEU A 59 -0.37 -9.77 -1.34
N VAL A 60 -0.50 -10.47 -0.20
CA VAL A 60 -0.86 -11.90 -0.18
C VAL A 60 -2.26 -12.12 -0.75
N ALA A 61 -3.23 -11.29 -0.36
CA ALA A 61 -4.60 -11.42 -0.84
C ALA A 61 -4.70 -11.22 -2.36
N ALA A 62 -4.00 -10.22 -2.90
CA ALA A 62 -3.94 -9.95 -4.33
C ALA A 62 -3.20 -11.07 -5.10
N ALA A 63 -2.06 -11.54 -4.58
CA ALA A 63 -1.30 -12.62 -5.20
C ALA A 63 -2.09 -13.96 -5.24
N LYS A 64 -2.93 -14.24 -4.24
CA LYS A 64 -3.86 -15.38 -4.25
C LYS A 64 -4.86 -15.32 -5.41
N GLN A 65 -5.22 -14.13 -5.88
CA GLN A 65 -6.08 -13.94 -7.04
C GLN A 65 -5.33 -14.01 -8.38
N GLY A 66 -4.00 -14.26 -8.33
CA GLY A 66 -3.17 -14.35 -9.53
C GLY A 66 -2.69 -13.01 -10.05
N LEU A 67 -2.77 -11.93 -9.26
CA LEU A 67 -2.26 -10.62 -9.62
C LEU A 67 -0.73 -10.55 -9.43
N ASN A 68 -0.07 -9.72 -10.23
CA ASN A 68 1.25 -9.22 -9.91
C ASN A 68 1.11 -8.09 -8.90
N VAL A 69 1.98 -8.03 -7.91
CA VAL A 69 1.85 -7.04 -6.84
C VAL A 69 3.18 -6.38 -6.55
N VAL A 70 3.17 -5.06 -6.46
CA VAL A 70 4.32 -4.28 -6.03
C VAL A 70 3.93 -3.52 -4.77
N GLY A 71 4.67 -3.72 -3.68
CA GLY A 71 4.45 -3.02 -2.41
C GLY A 71 5.62 -2.13 -2.04
N TYR A 72 5.34 -0.90 -1.64
CA TYR A 72 6.31 -0.02 -0.99
C TYR A 72 6.13 -0.05 0.52
N GLU A 73 7.22 -0.15 1.26
CA GLU A 73 7.21 0.00 2.72
C GLU A 73 8.47 0.76 3.18
N LEU A 74 8.32 1.58 4.20
CA LEU A 74 9.40 2.39 4.74
C LEU A 74 10.04 1.76 5.98
N ASN A 75 9.24 1.07 6.78
CA ASN A 75 9.68 0.43 8.02
C ASN A 75 10.43 -0.88 7.73
N PRO A 76 11.73 -0.99 8.08
CA PRO A 76 12.53 -2.18 7.79
C PRO A 76 12.01 -3.44 8.49
N LEU A 77 11.42 -3.33 9.68
CA LEU A 77 10.84 -4.46 10.39
C LEU A 77 9.60 -5.00 9.67
N LEU A 78 8.74 -4.11 9.18
CA LEU A 78 7.55 -4.51 8.41
C LEU A 78 7.96 -5.13 7.07
N ILE A 79 9.02 -4.65 6.44
CA ILE A 79 9.61 -5.28 5.23
C ILE A 79 9.99 -6.73 5.49
N MET A 80 10.67 -7.02 6.60
CA MET A 80 11.05 -8.39 6.96
C MET A 80 9.83 -9.29 7.17
N ILE A 81 8.82 -8.79 7.90
CA ILE A 81 7.56 -9.50 8.10
C ILE A 81 6.86 -9.76 6.76
N CYS A 82 6.82 -8.74 5.90
CA CYS A 82 6.22 -8.81 4.58
C CYS A 82 6.91 -9.86 3.70
N TRP A 83 8.26 -9.92 3.68
CA TRP A 83 9.02 -10.93 2.94
C TRP A 83 8.67 -12.34 3.38
N VAL A 84 8.67 -12.59 4.70
CA VAL A 84 8.32 -13.91 5.23
C VAL A 84 6.88 -14.29 4.85
N ARG A 85 5.95 -13.37 4.99
CA ARG A 85 4.52 -13.61 4.68
C ARG A 85 4.28 -13.89 3.19
N THR A 86 5.04 -13.23 2.31
CA THR A 86 4.84 -13.32 0.84
C THR A 86 5.73 -14.36 0.18
N ILE A 87 6.54 -15.11 0.91
CA ILE A 87 7.57 -16.02 0.36
C ILE A 87 7.00 -17.04 -0.65
N ARG A 88 5.76 -17.53 -0.43
CA ARG A 88 5.07 -18.44 -1.35
C ARG A 88 4.70 -17.79 -2.69
N TYR A 89 4.61 -16.45 -2.72
CA TYR A 89 4.20 -15.64 -3.86
C TYR A 89 5.35 -14.84 -4.48
N ARG A 90 6.61 -15.19 -4.18
CA ARG A 90 7.81 -14.42 -4.59
C ARG A 90 7.94 -14.18 -6.10
N LYS A 91 7.27 -14.99 -6.94
CA LYS A 91 7.23 -14.80 -8.39
C LYS A 91 6.26 -13.69 -8.82
N GLN A 92 5.27 -13.37 -8.00
CA GLN A 92 4.22 -12.39 -8.26
C GLN A 92 4.37 -11.13 -7.41
N VAL A 93 5.04 -11.23 -6.24
CA VAL A 93 5.16 -10.13 -5.28
C VAL A 93 6.56 -9.53 -5.30
N LYS A 94 6.63 -8.23 -5.53
CA LYS A 94 7.86 -7.44 -5.42
C LYS A 94 7.70 -6.42 -4.29
N ILE A 95 8.58 -6.47 -3.29
CA ILE A 95 8.59 -5.52 -2.18
C ILE A 95 9.75 -4.56 -2.39
N ILE A 96 9.47 -3.26 -2.27
CA ILE A 96 10.45 -2.19 -2.44
C ILE A 96 10.56 -1.43 -1.13
N TRP A 97 11.72 -1.51 -0.51
CA TRP A 97 12.05 -0.68 0.63
C TRP A 97 12.25 0.76 0.21
N GLY A 98 11.51 1.67 0.80
CA GLY A 98 11.70 3.10 0.58
C GLY A 98 10.42 3.92 0.58
N ASN A 99 10.64 5.22 0.53
CA ASN A 99 9.58 6.21 0.53
C ASN A 99 8.97 6.33 -0.88
N PHE A 100 7.76 5.83 -1.06
CA PHE A 100 7.03 5.88 -2.33
C PHE A 100 6.76 7.31 -2.83
N TRP A 101 6.78 8.31 -1.96
CA TRP A 101 6.67 9.71 -2.38
C TRP A 101 7.86 10.19 -3.22
N ARG A 102 9.05 9.64 -2.95
CA ARG A 102 10.32 10.01 -3.60
C ARG A 102 10.70 9.10 -4.76
N LYS A 103 10.00 8.00 -4.94
CA LYS A 103 10.26 7.01 -6.00
C LYS A 103 9.35 7.25 -7.19
N GLN A 104 9.85 6.92 -8.39
CA GLN A 104 8.99 6.72 -9.55
C GLN A 104 8.24 5.40 -9.36
N TRP A 105 6.93 5.43 -9.58
CA TRP A 105 6.12 4.23 -9.47
C TRP A 105 6.29 3.36 -10.73
N PRO A 106 6.32 2.02 -10.59
CA PRO A 106 6.27 1.12 -11.73
C PRO A 106 4.90 1.20 -12.42
N PRO A 107 4.79 0.71 -13.67
CA PRO A 107 3.50 0.51 -14.31
C PRO A 107 2.59 -0.34 -13.43
N ALA A 108 1.35 0.09 -13.25
CA ALA A 108 0.34 -0.62 -12.47
C ALA A 108 -1.06 -0.32 -13.02
N ASP A 109 -1.93 -1.33 -13.02
CA ASP A 109 -3.32 -1.20 -13.47
C ASP A 109 -4.20 -0.55 -12.38
N ALA A 110 -3.84 -0.78 -11.12
CA ALA A 110 -4.46 -0.11 -9.99
C ALA A 110 -3.45 0.19 -8.87
N VAL A 111 -3.76 1.22 -8.08
CA VAL A 111 -3.09 1.54 -6.82
C VAL A 111 -4.05 1.28 -5.68
N PHE A 112 -3.59 0.58 -4.64
CA PHE A 112 -4.27 0.50 -3.35
C PHE A 112 -3.51 1.29 -2.29
N THR A 113 -4.25 1.96 -1.41
CA THR A 113 -3.65 2.75 -0.34
C THR A 113 -4.55 2.89 0.87
N PHE A 114 -3.94 2.94 2.04
CA PHE A 114 -4.55 3.37 3.30
C PHE A 114 -3.69 4.48 3.90
N LEU A 115 -3.97 5.72 3.52
CA LEU A 115 -3.22 6.91 3.92
C LEU A 115 -4.10 7.85 4.72
N LEU A 116 -3.47 8.62 5.62
CA LEU A 116 -4.17 9.65 6.39
C LEU A 116 -4.70 10.79 5.49
N PRO A 117 -5.77 11.49 5.90
CA PRO A 117 -6.43 12.54 5.11
C PRO A 117 -5.45 13.60 4.58
N LYS A 118 -4.49 14.02 5.39
CA LYS A 118 -3.46 15.02 5.02
C LYS A 118 -2.60 14.66 3.81
N TYR A 119 -2.58 13.37 3.42
CA TYR A 119 -1.80 12.88 2.28
C TYR A 119 -2.63 12.68 1.02
N MET A 120 -3.96 12.73 1.09
CA MET A 120 -4.83 12.35 -0.03
C MET A 120 -4.75 13.33 -1.21
N GLU A 121 -4.61 14.63 -0.94
CA GLU A 121 -4.38 15.63 -2.00
C GLU A 121 -3.01 15.42 -2.67
N LYS A 122 -1.97 15.15 -1.87
CA LYS A 122 -0.64 14.83 -2.41
C LYS A 122 -0.64 13.55 -3.23
N LEU A 123 -1.41 12.53 -2.81
CA LEU A 123 -1.62 11.31 -3.57
C LEU A 123 -2.22 11.62 -4.94
N ASN A 124 -3.31 12.40 -4.98
CA ASN A 124 -3.95 12.79 -6.22
C ASN A 124 -2.97 13.47 -7.19
N LYS A 125 -2.22 14.46 -6.70
CA LYS A 125 -1.19 15.14 -7.51
C LYS A 125 -0.16 14.15 -8.05
N LYS A 126 0.33 13.21 -7.22
CA LYS A 126 1.32 12.22 -7.63
C LYS A 126 0.78 11.24 -8.68
N VAL A 127 -0.47 10.80 -8.55
CA VAL A 127 -1.12 9.95 -9.57
C VAL A 127 -1.20 10.69 -10.91
N MET A 128 -1.62 11.96 -10.89
CA MET A 128 -1.74 12.79 -12.09
C MET A 128 -0.41 13.07 -12.79
N GLN A 129 0.69 13.13 -12.01
CA GLN A 129 2.05 13.39 -12.51
C GLN A 129 2.81 12.11 -12.87
N SER A 130 2.25 10.93 -12.56
CA SER A 130 2.93 9.68 -12.81
C SER A 130 3.06 9.41 -14.31
N THR A 131 4.25 9.00 -14.76
CA THR A 131 4.52 8.61 -16.15
C THR A 131 3.64 7.45 -16.58
N TYR A 132 3.41 6.52 -15.67
CA TYR A 132 2.50 5.40 -15.84
C TYR A 132 1.29 5.65 -14.94
N ARG A 133 0.27 6.31 -15.48
CA ARG A 133 -0.95 6.53 -14.72
C ARG A 133 -1.68 5.21 -14.50
N PRO A 134 -1.94 4.83 -13.25
CA PRO A 134 -2.84 3.71 -12.99
C PRO A 134 -4.25 4.11 -13.41
N VAL A 135 -4.97 3.19 -14.02
CA VAL A 135 -6.35 3.43 -14.43
C VAL A 135 -7.28 3.56 -13.23
N LYS A 136 -6.93 2.89 -12.12
CA LYS A 136 -7.75 2.83 -10.90
C LYS A 136 -6.92 3.18 -9.67
N VAL A 137 -7.53 3.92 -8.73
CA VAL A 137 -7.00 4.12 -7.37
C VAL A 137 -8.07 3.68 -6.38
N VAL A 138 -7.72 2.77 -5.50
CA VAL A 138 -8.58 2.29 -4.42
C VAL A 138 -8.02 2.80 -3.11
N SER A 139 -8.79 3.62 -2.41
CA SER A 139 -8.46 4.16 -1.10
C SER A 139 -9.32 3.55 -0.02
N PHE A 140 -8.72 3.13 1.08
CA PHE A 140 -9.45 2.73 2.28
C PHE A 140 -9.52 3.88 3.28
N ALA A 141 -10.67 4.04 3.89
CA ALA A 141 -11.06 4.96 4.96
C ALA A 141 -11.15 6.44 4.58
N PHE A 142 -10.37 6.93 3.60
CA PHE A 142 -10.35 8.37 3.32
C PHE A 142 -10.52 8.66 1.84
N GLU A 143 -11.31 9.70 1.58
CA GLU A 143 -11.58 10.19 0.23
C GLU A 143 -10.43 11.05 -0.31
N ILE A 144 -10.36 11.12 -1.65
CA ILE A 144 -9.48 12.06 -2.35
C ILE A 144 -10.22 13.39 -2.48
N PRO A 145 -9.73 14.48 -1.86
CA PRO A 145 -10.38 15.78 -1.93
C PRO A 145 -10.57 16.25 -3.39
N GLY A 146 -11.74 16.80 -3.69
CA GLY A 146 -12.07 17.33 -5.00
C GLY A 146 -12.28 16.28 -6.10
N ARG A 147 -12.38 14.98 -5.74
CA ARG A 147 -12.72 13.91 -6.67
C ARG A 147 -13.94 13.13 -6.20
N THR A 148 -14.88 12.90 -7.10
CA THR A 148 -16.00 12.01 -6.86
C THR A 148 -15.56 10.56 -7.08
N PRO A 149 -15.75 9.65 -6.11
CA PRO A 149 -15.44 8.24 -6.33
C PRO A 149 -16.39 7.63 -7.37
N ALA A 150 -15.87 6.78 -8.22
CA ALA A 150 -16.65 6.02 -9.21
C ALA A 150 -17.49 4.91 -8.54
N ALA A 151 -17.07 4.44 -7.37
CA ALA A 151 -17.80 3.51 -6.51
C ALA A 151 -17.32 3.65 -5.07
N GLN A 152 -18.21 3.31 -4.11
CA GLN A 152 -17.90 3.30 -2.68
C GLN A 152 -18.58 2.11 -2.02
N GLN A 153 -17.88 1.39 -1.16
CA GLN A 153 -18.42 0.32 -0.34
C GLN A 153 -17.58 0.11 0.93
N ASP A 154 -18.23 0.01 2.09
CA ASP A 154 -17.60 -0.33 3.39
C ASP A 154 -16.36 0.51 3.75
N GLY A 155 -16.38 1.81 3.44
CA GLY A 155 -15.29 2.73 3.65
C GLY A 155 -14.14 2.58 2.63
N VAL A 156 -14.36 1.85 1.55
CA VAL A 156 -13.43 1.74 0.41
C VAL A 156 -13.96 2.60 -0.73
N PHE A 157 -13.09 3.40 -1.34
CA PHE A 157 -13.41 4.34 -2.42
C PHE A 157 -12.61 3.99 -3.66
N LEU A 158 -13.30 3.83 -4.79
CA LEU A 158 -12.68 3.60 -6.09
C LEU A 158 -12.69 4.89 -6.92
N TYR A 159 -11.55 5.29 -7.44
CA TYR A 159 -11.39 6.38 -8.39
C TYR A 159 -10.85 5.86 -9.72
N LYS A 160 -11.40 6.36 -10.84
CA LYS A 160 -10.87 6.11 -12.19
C LYS A 160 -10.12 7.33 -12.68
N TYR A 161 -8.93 7.10 -13.23
CA TYR A 161 -8.09 8.13 -13.84
C TYR A 161 -8.01 7.85 -15.36
N GLN A 162 -8.27 8.88 -16.12
CA GLN A 162 -8.16 8.87 -17.60
C GLN A 162 -6.87 9.55 -18.03
#